data_8aa29385d362bfcd68e223b6297a4975
#
_entry.id   8aa29385d362bfcd68e223b6297a4975
#
_cell.length_a   1.000
_cell.length_b   1.000
_cell.length_c   1.000
_cell.angle_alpha   90.00
_cell.angle_beta   90.00
_cell.angle_gamma   90.00
#
_symmetry.space_group_name_H-M   'P 1'
#
loop_
_entity.id
_entity.type
_entity.pdbx_description
1 polymer ?
#
loop_
_entity_poly.entity_id
_entity_poly.type
_entity_poly.pdbx_seq_one_letter_code
_entity_poly.pdbx_strand_id
1 'polypeptide(L)'
;MEMIHMSDSMPAVKGAKLITDDGVYAGGQPTEASKIVSNSSSLNGFAFKFFVQSTKYLPLVLESEIKGGNWFAAKVGKDVLFKGRDRAGKKRAKPLWTEIMELCGGEDAAFRKAKEQLYGKERGGGDASYED
;
A
#
# COMPACT_ATOMS: atom_id res chain seq x y z
N MET A 1 -4.41 14.16 0.71
CA MET A 1 -3.65 13.23 -0.15
C MET A 1 -2.22 13.18 0.35
N GLU A 2 -1.73 12.00 0.63
CA GLU A 2 -0.35 11.77 1.10
C GLU A 2 0.44 11.09 -0.02
N MET A 3 1.73 11.40 -0.12
CA MET A 3 2.63 10.82 -1.11
C MET A 3 3.82 10.18 -0.42
N ILE A 4 4.20 8.99 -0.86
CA ILE A 4 5.50 8.39 -0.55
C ILE A 4 6.24 8.11 -1.86
N HIS A 5 7.56 8.17 -1.83
CA HIS A 5 8.38 7.91 -3.00
C HIS A 5 9.74 7.34 -2.64
N MET A 6 10.35 6.66 -3.61
CA MET A 6 11.73 6.19 -3.54
C MET A 6 12.66 7.22 -4.17
N SER A 7 13.83 7.40 -3.58
CA SER A 7 14.90 8.19 -4.18
C SER A 7 16.25 7.54 -3.89
N ASP A 8 16.76 6.81 -4.87
CA ASP A 8 18.07 6.13 -4.74
C ASP A 8 19.25 7.02 -5.17
N SER A 9 19.01 8.01 -6.01
CA SER A 9 20.09 8.78 -6.65
C SER A 9 19.76 10.26 -6.88
N MET A 10 18.60 10.70 -6.48
CA MET A 10 18.11 12.06 -6.71
C MET A 10 17.79 12.75 -5.40
N PRO A 11 17.89 14.08 -5.34
CA PRO A 11 17.31 14.79 -4.23
C PRO A 11 15.83 14.42 -4.12
N ALA A 12 15.41 14.08 -2.92
CA ALA A 12 14.00 13.86 -2.62
C ALA A 12 13.17 15.07 -3.09
N VAL A 13 11.90 14.85 -3.38
CA VAL A 13 10.97 15.94 -3.69
C VAL A 13 11.04 16.99 -2.59
N LYS A 14 11.15 18.24 -2.95
CA LYS A 14 11.26 19.35 -1.99
C LYS A 14 10.17 19.26 -0.93
N GLY A 15 10.56 19.30 0.33
CA GLY A 15 9.67 19.22 1.48
C GLY A 15 9.35 17.78 1.92
N ALA A 16 9.85 16.75 1.24
CA ALA A 16 9.71 15.38 1.68
C ALA A 16 10.69 15.06 2.82
N LYS A 17 10.29 14.13 3.67
CA LYS A 17 11.09 13.62 4.80
C LYS A 17 11.44 12.16 4.59
N LEU A 18 12.70 11.81 4.87
CA LEU A 18 13.12 10.40 4.89
C LEU A 18 12.39 9.66 6.01
N ILE A 19 11.78 8.52 5.68
CA ILE A 19 11.05 7.69 6.64
C ILE A 19 11.69 6.32 6.87
N THR A 20 12.54 5.86 5.95
CA THR A 20 13.28 4.61 6.09
C THR A 20 14.72 4.79 5.62
N ASP A 21 15.65 4.02 6.20
CA ASP A 21 17.08 4.10 5.87
C ASP A 21 17.40 3.65 4.43
N ASP A 22 16.49 2.93 3.81
CA ASP A 22 16.63 2.43 2.43
C ASP A 22 16.06 3.37 1.36
N GLY A 23 15.82 4.62 1.70
CA GLY A 23 15.51 5.67 0.73
C GLY A 23 14.04 5.88 0.42
N VAL A 24 13.14 5.57 1.33
CA VAL A 24 11.72 5.92 1.21
C VAL A 24 11.45 7.26 1.90
N TYR A 25 10.80 8.16 1.17
CA TYR A 25 10.45 9.50 1.62
C TYR A 25 8.93 9.67 1.69
N ALA A 26 8.48 10.48 2.61
CA ALA A 26 7.07 10.87 2.72
C ALA A 26 6.90 12.38 2.55
N GLY A 27 5.81 12.78 1.92
CA GLY A 27 5.46 14.16 1.68
C GLY A 27 6.09 14.74 0.42
N GLY A 28 6.18 16.05 0.36
CA GLY A 28 6.58 16.79 -0.83
C GLY A 28 5.40 17.20 -1.71
N GLN A 29 5.66 18.05 -2.69
CA GLN A 29 4.62 18.57 -3.58
C GLN A 29 4.46 17.66 -4.82
N PRO A 30 3.23 17.21 -5.16
CA PRO A 30 2.98 16.38 -6.34
C PRO A 30 3.41 17.02 -7.66
N THR A 31 3.34 18.35 -7.76
CA THR A 31 3.79 19.09 -8.94
C THR A 31 5.31 18.99 -9.15
N GLU A 32 6.08 18.99 -8.08
CA GLU A 32 7.53 18.78 -8.15
C GLU A 32 7.86 17.32 -8.50
N ALA A 33 7.13 16.36 -7.97
CA ALA A 33 7.24 14.95 -8.35
C ALA A 33 7.00 14.76 -9.86
N SER A 34 5.98 15.38 -10.41
CA SER A 34 5.67 15.33 -11.84
C SER A 34 6.81 15.89 -12.70
N LYS A 35 7.41 17.01 -12.31
CA LYS A 35 8.57 17.59 -12.98
C LYS A 35 9.78 16.66 -12.97
N ILE A 36 10.05 16.04 -11.81
CA ILE A 36 11.17 15.09 -11.67
C ILE A 36 10.99 13.91 -12.60
N VAL A 37 9.81 13.31 -12.67
CA VAL A 37 9.50 12.20 -13.57
C VAL A 37 9.64 12.61 -15.02
N SER A 38 9.14 13.79 -15.39
CA SER A 38 9.21 14.29 -16.78
C SER A 38 10.64 14.56 -17.24
N ASN A 39 11.53 14.93 -16.34
CA ASN A 39 12.92 15.29 -16.64
C ASN A 39 13.91 14.13 -16.42
N SER A 40 13.45 12.98 -15.93
CA SER A 40 14.30 11.84 -15.63
C SER A 40 14.10 10.72 -16.62
N SER A 41 15.21 10.17 -17.13
CA SER A 41 15.18 8.95 -17.94
C SER A 41 15.12 7.66 -17.10
N SER A 42 15.41 7.73 -15.81
CA SER A 42 15.54 6.59 -14.92
C SER A 42 14.39 6.45 -13.92
N LEU A 43 13.69 7.54 -13.60
CA LEU A 43 12.54 7.54 -12.70
C LEU A 43 11.23 7.51 -13.49
N ASN A 44 10.34 6.64 -13.07
CA ASN A 44 9.00 6.55 -13.62
C ASN A 44 7.95 6.75 -12.52
N GLY A 45 6.69 6.83 -12.91
CA GLY A 45 5.58 7.02 -11.97
C GLY A 45 5.44 5.94 -10.90
N PHE A 46 6.03 4.75 -11.09
CA PHE A 46 6.01 3.67 -10.10
C PHE A 46 6.90 3.94 -8.88
N ALA A 47 7.85 4.87 -8.99
CA ALA A 47 8.63 5.33 -7.84
C ALA A 47 7.79 6.16 -6.84
N PHE A 48 6.56 6.49 -7.18
CA PHE A 48 5.65 7.30 -6.38
C PHE A 48 4.38 6.52 -6.04
N LYS A 49 3.89 6.70 -4.82
CA LYS A 49 2.62 6.15 -4.37
C LYS A 49 1.81 7.22 -3.66
N PHE A 50 0.56 7.36 -4.08
CA PHE A 50 -0.37 8.35 -3.54
C PHE A 50 -1.45 7.66 -2.72
N PHE A 51 -1.73 8.21 -1.55
CA PHE A 51 -2.83 7.82 -0.69
C PHE A 51 -3.86 8.95 -0.67
N VAL A 52 -5.05 8.67 -1.18
CA VAL A 52 -6.12 9.67 -1.28
C VAL A 52 -6.70 9.97 0.09
N GLN A 53 -6.78 8.96 0.93
CA GLN A 53 -7.25 9.06 2.30
C GLN A 53 -6.18 8.59 3.27
N SER A 54 -6.08 9.26 4.40
CA SER A 54 -5.23 8.86 5.52
C SER A 54 -5.97 9.12 6.84
N THR A 55 -5.73 8.25 7.82
CA THR A 55 -6.23 8.42 9.17
C THR A 55 -5.10 8.85 10.07
N LYS A 56 -5.30 9.94 10.81
CA LYS A 56 -4.35 10.42 11.81
C LYS A 56 -4.81 9.97 13.19
N TYR A 57 -3.91 9.37 13.92
CA TYR A 57 -4.15 8.91 15.28
C TYR A 57 -3.49 9.85 16.30
N LEU A 58 -4.13 10.04 17.42
CA LEU A 58 -3.47 10.61 18.59
C LEU A 58 -2.38 9.64 19.09
N PRO A 59 -1.34 10.14 19.77
CA PRO A 59 -0.29 9.30 20.33
C PRO A 59 -0.88 8.13 21.14
N LEU A 60 -0.32 6.94 21.01
CA LEU A 60 -0.69 5.69 21.69
C LEU A 60 -2.06 5.07 21.31
N VAL A 61 -2.89 5.77 20.54
CA VAL A 61 -4.20 5.22 20.13
C VAL A 61 -4.04 4.09 19.13
N LEU A 62 -3.18 4.27 18.12
CA LEU A 62 -2.92 3.22 17.11
C LEU A 62 -2.32 1.96 17.74
N GLU A 63 -1.37 2.13 18.65
CA GLU A 63 -0.74 1.02 19.39
C GLU A 63 -1.76 0.26 20.22
N SER A 64 -2.68 0.97 20.86
CA SER A 64 -3.78 0.36 21.62
C SER A 64 -4.72 -0.44 20.71
N GLU A 65 -5.05 0.07 19.54
CA GLU A 65 -5.89 -0.63 18.56
C GLU A 65 -5.19 -1.87 17.96
N ILE A 66 -3.90 -1.80 17.73
CA ILE A 66 -3.10 -2.95 17.29
C ILE A 66 -3.10 -4.04 18.39
N LYS A 67 -2.85 -3.67 19.64
CA LYS A 67 -2.93 -4.60 20.79
C LYS A 67 -4.31 -5.20 20.98
N GLY A 68 -5.35 -4.44 20.71
CA GLY A 68 -6.74 -4.89 20.75
C GLY A 68 -7.17 -5.77 19.57
N GLY A 69 -6.29 -5.98 18.58
CA GLY A 69 -6.57 -6.84 17.42
C GLY A 69 -7.41 -6.16 16.32
N ASN A 70 -7.59 -4.84 16.36
CA ASN A 70 -8.33 -4.08 15.34
C ASN A 70 -7.50 -3.85 14.08
N TRP A 71 -6.17 -3.83 14.21
CA TRP A 71 -5.22 -3.61 13.13
C TRP A 71 -4.07 -4.59 13.16
N PHE A 72 -3.55 -4.90 12.00
CA PHE A 72 -2.30 -5.64 11.85
C PHE A 72 -1.18 -4.69 11.47
N ALA A 73 -0.02 -4.86 12.12
CA ALA A 73 1.22 -4.24 11.69
C ALA A 73 2.03 -5.24 10.87
N ALA A 74 2.41 -4.86 9.67
CA ALA A 74 3.30 -5.65 8.81
C ALA A 74 4.50 -4.81 8.38
N LYS A 75 5.69 -5.40 8.43
CA LYS A 75 6.89 -4.81 7.86
C LYS A 75 6.98 -5.21 6.39
N VAL A 76 7.00 -4.24 5.52
CA VAL A 76 6.97 -4.44 4.06
C VAL A 76 8.21 -3.84 3.43
N GLY A 77 8.90 -4.61 2.59
CA GLY A 77 10.01 -4.11 1.79
C GLY A 77 9.56 -3.14 0.71
N LYS A 78 10.44 -2.19 0.34
CA LYS A 78 10.16 -1.22 -0.71
C LYS A 78 9.83 -1.89 -2.06
N ASP A 79 10.40 -3.04 -2.36
CA ASP A 79 10.16 -3.79 -3.59
C ASP A 79 8.68 -4.20 -3.73
N VAL A 80 8.05 -4.61 -2.65
CA VAL A 80 6.63 -4.95 -2.62
C VAL A 80 5.77 -3.70 -2.64
N LEU A 81 6.15 -2.68 -1.87
CA LEU A 81 5.39 -1.44 -1.73
C LEU A 81 5.30 -0.66 -3.05
N PHE A 82 6.41 -0.58 -3.79
CA PHE A 82 6.52 0.16 -5.05
C PHE A 82 6.45 -0.72 -6.31
N LYS A 83 6.14 -2.00 -6.17
CA LYS A 83 5.97 -2.89 -7.31
C LYS A 83 4.95 -2.33 -8.30
N GLY A 84 5.34 -2.23 -9.56
CA GLY A 84 4.44 -1.89 -10.64
C GLY A 84 3.35 -2.95 -10.76
N ARG A 85 2.09 -2.51 -10.67
CA ARG A 85 0.92 -3.38 -10.86
C ARG A 85 0.25 -2.96 -12.15
N ASP A 86 0.44 -3.76 -13.19
CA ASP A 86 -0.21 -3.52 -14.48
C ASP A 86 -1.72 -3.69 -14.34
N ARG A 87 -2.45 -2.62 -14.65
CA ARG A 87 -3.91 -2.61 -14.71
C ARG A 87 -4.45 -2.83 -16.12
N ALA A 88 -3.57 -2.90 -17.11
CA ALA A 88 -3.95 -3.01 -18.52
C ALA A 88 -4.26 -4.45 -18.95
N GLY A 89 -3.94 -5.44 -18.15
CA GLY A 89 -4.24 -6.84 -18.43
C GLY A 89 -5.70 -7.24 -18.22
N LYS A 90 -6.14 -8.33 -18.84
CA LYS A 90 -7.49 -8.93 -18.66
C LYS A 90 -7.78 -9.37 -17.22
N LYS A 91 -6.76 -9.53 -16.38
CA LYS A 91 -6.88 -9.83 -14.95
C LYS A 91 -6.65 -8.56 -14.16
N ARG A 92 -7.58 -8.23 -13.27
CA ARG A 92 -7.38 -7.14 -12.31
C ARG A 92 -6.10 -7.39 -11.52
N ALA A 93 -5.23 -6.38 -11.46
CA ALA A 93 -4.06 -6.45 -10.61
C ALA A 93 -4.48 -6.70 -9.16
N LYS A 94 -3.80 -7.65 -8.52
CA LYS A 94 -4.02 -7.96 -7.11
C LYS A 94 -3.81 -6.72 -6.24
N PRO A 95 -4.73 -6.36 -5.34
CA PRO A 95 -4.54 -5.25 -4.42
C PRO A 95 -3.27 -5.43 -3.57
N LEU A 96 -2.61 -4.32 -3.25
CA LEU A 96 -1.38 -4.34 -2.44
C LEU A 96 -1.56 -5.07 -1.11
N TRP A 97 -2.65 -4.80 -0.40
CA TRP A 97 -2.92 -5.42 0.89
C TRP A 97 -3.12 -6.95 0.78
N THR A 98 -3.74 -7.42 -0.30
CA THR A 98 -3.88 -8.85 -0.58
C THR A 98 -2.51 -9.52 -0.75
N GLU A 99 -1.63 -8.91 -1.54
CA GLU A 99 -0.28 -9.42 -1.76
C GLU A 99 0.53 -9.45 -0.45
N ILE A 100 0.46 -8.38 0.35
CA ILE A 100 1.11 -8.33 1.65
C ILE A 100 0.58 -9.43 2.57
N MET A 101 -0.72 -9.63 2.61
CA MET A 101 -1.34 -10.68 3.41
C MET A 101 -0.88 -12.08 3.00
N GLU A 102 -0.76 -12.34 1.71
CA GLU A 102 -0.27 -13.64 1.21
C GLU A 102 1.20 -13.85 1.54
N LEU A 103 2.03 -12.81 1.44
CA LEU A 103 3.45 -12.87 1.76
C LEU A 103 3.72 -13.05 3.26
N CYS A 104 2.87 -12.51 4.13
CA CYS A 104 3.00 -12.70 5.57
C CYS A 104 2.77 -14.15 6.03
N GLY A 105 2.20 -14.99 5.17
CA GLY A 105 1.92 -16.39 5.49
C GLY A 105 0.79 -16.58 6.51
N GLY A 106 0.08 -17.67 6.44
CA GLY A 106 -1.15 -17.86 7.20
C GLY A 106 -0.97 -18.52 8.59
N GLU A 107 0.19 -18.43 9.22
CA GLU A 107 0.42 -19.12 10.50
C GLU A 107 -0.16 -18.38 11.72
N ASP A 108 -0.24 -17.05 11.63
CA ASP A 108 -0.88 -16.26 12.68
C ASP A 108 -2.41 -16.43 12.67
N ALA A 109 -2.97 -16.82 13.81
CA ALA A 109 -4.42 -17.05 13.95
C ALA A 109 -5.25 -15.79 13.67
N ALA A 110 -4.74 -14.63 14.03
CA ALA A 110 -5.40 -13.35 13.77
C ALA A 110 -5.40 -13.00 12.29
N PHE A 111 -4.32 -13.31 11.59
CA PHE A 111 -4.23 -13.15 10.13
C PHE A 111 -5.20 -14.09 9.39
N ARG A 112 -5.29 -15.36 9.79
CA ARG A 112 -6.28 -16.30 9.23
C ARG A 112 -7.71 -15.80 9.40
N LYS A 113 -8.03 -15.31 10.59
CA LYS A 113 -9.35 -14.75 10.90
C LYS A 113 -9.68 -13.54 10.02
N ALA A 114 -8.72 -12.62 9.84
CA ALA A 114 -8.89 -11.48 8.94
C ALA A 114 -9.10 -11.91 7.49
N LYS A 115 -8.34 -12.90 7.02
CA LYS A 115 -8.47 -13.47 5.69
C LYS A 115 -9.85 -14.11 5.48
N GLU A 116 -10.35 -14.88 6.43
CA GLU A 116 -11.68 -15.49 6.39
C GLU A 116 -12.78 -14.42 6.36
N GLN A 117 -12.66 -13.35 7.13
CA GLN A 117 -13.63 -12.26 7.15
C GLN A 117 -13.68 -11.49 5.83
N LEU A 118 -12.54 -11.29 5.18
CA LEU A 118 -12.44 -10.56 3.93
C LEU A 118 -12.85 -11.39 2.71
N TYR A 119 -12.39 -12.63 2.64
CA TYR A 119 -12.67 -13.51 1.50
C TYR A 119 -13.88 -14.41 1.69
N GLY A 120 -14.31 -14.67 2.92
CA GLY A 120 -15.51 -15.45 3.21
C GLY A 120 -16.80 -14.78 2.73
N LYS A 121 -16.82 -13.44 2.70
CA LYS A 121 -17.96 -12.68 2.19
C LYS A 121 -18.08 -12.71 0.66
N GLU A 122 -16.97 -12.89 -0.05
CA GLU A 122 -16.99 -12.98 -1.53
C GLU A 122 -17.52 -14.33 -2.03
N ARG A 123 -17.45 -15.38 -1.23
CA ARG A 123 -18.00 -16.71 -1.58
C ARG A 123 -19.50 -16.86 -1.30
N GLY A 124 -20.08 -15.96 -0.51
CA GLY A 124 -21.50 -15.99 -0.16
C GLY A 124 -22.41 -15.12 -1.05
N GLY A 125 -21.87 -14.42 -2.04
CA GLY A 125 -22.61 -13.50 -2.91
C GLY A 125 -22.88 -14.00 -4.33
N GLY A 126 -22.70 -15.26 -4.61
CA GLY A 126 -22.74 -15.81 -5.98
C GLY A 126 -23.75 -16.95 -6.19
N ASP A 127 -24.95 -16.85 -5.64
CA ASP A 127 -26.05 -17.70 -6.12
C ASP A 127 -27.37 -16.94 -6.07
N ALA A 128 -27.54 -16.03 -7.02
CA ALA A 128 -28.84 -15.61 -7.46
C ALA A 128 -29.07 -16.29 -8.80
N SER A 129 -29.57 -17.53 -8.74
CA SER A 129 -30.21 -18.21 -9.85
C SER A 129 -31.30 -17.32 -10.42
N TYR A 130 -31.09 -16.81 -11.61
CA TYR A 130 -32.18 -16.42 -12.48
C TYR A 130 -32.67 -17.70 -13.15
N GLU A 131 -33.66 -18.34 -12.56
CA GLU A 131 -34.58 -19.22 -13.29
C GLU A 131 -35.72 -18.32 -13.79
N ASP A 132 -35.80 -18.21 -15.12
CA ASP A 132 -37.04 -18.27 -15.92
C ASP A 132 -36.72 -18.58 -17.32
#